data_0fa36bf659ea5d3f813c9545a755af55
#
_entry.id   0fa36bf659ea5d3f813c9545a755af55
#
_cell.length_a   1.000
_cell.length_b   1.000
_cell.length_c   1.000
_cell.angle_alpha   90.00
_cell.angle_beta   90.00
_cell.angle_gamma   90.00
#
_symmetry.space_group_name_H-M   'P 1'
#
loop_
_entity.id
_entity.type
_entity.pdbx_description
1 polymer ?
#
loop_
_entity_poly.entity_id
_entity_poly.type
_entity_poly.pdbx_seq_one_letter_code
_entity_poly.pdbx_strand_id
1 'polypeptide(L)'
;MASNLLKAGFSVVVWNRTESKARPLLEKGAVWADSPQRVAEKSDVVITMLADAHAVREVLLGPEGVAASNRRGLRILEMSTISPADSVAIAQELSKRGIVMLDSPVSGSAKAAADAALTVIAGGDPSVVESLRPVLQAMAKNVFYMGPNGTGCYMKLVNNVVLAAVLAGFSEAFVLGKKAGLPPQKMLDVILQGSARCPLLEFKGKAIVEGNFVPTFALRLMRKDLGLALATADEVKVPMPLTSFLNELHQAAIASGLGDRDFSSIVQVFEGLAKAG
;
A
#
# COMPACT_ATOMS: atom_id res chain seq x y z
N MET A 1 6.92 10.58 0.55
CA MET A 1 7.74 10.10 -0.58
C MET A 1 8.25 11.28 -1.40
N ALA A 2 7.48 11.99 -2.21
CA ALA A 2 7.95 13.11 -3.03
C ALA A 2 8.74 14.19 -2.24
N SER A 3 8.29 14.58 -1.05
CA SER A 3 9.04 15.48 -0.17
C SER A 3 10.42 14.93 0.23
N ASN A 4 10.59 13.62 0.32
CA ASN A 4 11.88 13.02 0.66
C ASN A 4 12.84 13.04 -0.53
N LEU A 5 12.32 12.88 -1.75
CA LEU A 5 13.11 13.05 -2.98
C LEU A 5 13.65 14.49 -3.09
N LEU A 6 12.80 15.49 -2.84
CA LEU A 6 13.24 16.90 -2.80
C LEU A 6 14.33 17.12 -1.73
N LYS A 7 14.14 16.57 -0.52
CA LYS A 7 15.16 16.65 0.56
C LYS A 7 16.48 15.97 0.20
N ALA A 8 16.43 14.91 -0.61
CA ALA A 8 17.60 14.20 -1.11
C ALA A 8 18.25 14.88 -2.33
N GLY A 9 17.76 16.05 -2.76
CA GLY A 9 18.34 16.84 -3.84
C GLY A 9 17.86 16.45 -5.24
N PHE A 10 16.85 15.58 -5.37
CA PHE A 10 16.26 15.28 -6.68
C PHE A 10 15.36 16.41 -7.16
N SER A 11 15.41 16.74 -8.44
CA SER A 11 14.39 17.56 -9.11
C SER A 11 13.10 16.76 -9.23
N VAL A 12 11.99 17.31 -8.74
CA VAL A 12 10.71 16.59 -8.70
C VAL A 12 9.66 17.35 -9.52
N VAL A 13 9.11 16.68 -10.53
CA VAL A 13 7.94 17.13 -11.29
C VAL A 13 6.74 16.36 -10.77
N VAL A 14 5.62 17.05 -10.50
CA VAL A 14 4.43 16.43 -9.91
C VAL A 14 3.19 16.68 -10.75
N TRP A 15 2.34 15.67 -10.78
CA TRP A 15 0.98 15.73 -11.27
C TRP A 15 0.05 15.02 -10.27
N ASN A 16 -1.15 15.51 -10.14
CA ASN A 16 -2.21 14.86 -9.39
C ASN A 16 -3.56 15.24 -9.99
N ARG A 17 -4.49 14.30 -10.08
CA ARG A 17 -5.86 14.54 -10.58
C ARG A 17 -6.54 15.74 -9.90
N THR A 18 -6.24 15.97 -8.63
CA THR A 18 -6.68 17.16 -7.87
C THR A 18 -5.47 18.05 -7.63
N GLU A 19 -5.29 19.08 -8.42
CA GLU A 19 -4.13 19.99 -8.40
C GLU A 19 -3.84 20.56 -7.01
N SER A 20 -4.89 20.96 -6.28
CA SER A 20 -4.73 21.55 -4.94
C SER A 20 -3.98 20.65 -3.95
N LYS A 21 -3.99 19.33 -4.15
CA LYS A 21 -3.23 18.36 -3.33
C LYS A 21 -1.72 18.41 -3.59
N ALA A 22 -1.29 19.00 -4.71
CA ALA A 22 0.14 19.17 -5.01
C ALA A 22 0.75 20.41 -4.35
N ARG A 23 -0.05 21.41 -3.95
CA ARG A 23 0.44 22.68 -3.38
C ARG A 23 1.54 22.53 -2.32
N PRO A 24 1.42 21.63 -1.32
CA PRO A 24 2.47 21.48 -0.30
C PRO A 24 3.81 20.97 -0.86
N LEU A 25 3.82 20.38 -2.06
CA LEU A 25 5.04 19.95 -2.76
C LEU A 25 5.62 21.11 -3.59
N LEU A 26 4.75 21.89 -4.23
CA LEU A 26 5.14 23.08 -5.00
C LEU A 26 5.84 24.11 -4.10
N GLU A 27 5.31 24.34 -2.90
CA GLU A 27 5.93 25.19 -1.86
C GLU A 27 7.31 24.69 -1.42
N LYS A 28 7.62 23.41 -1.62
CA LYS A 28 8.91 22.78 -1.33
C LYS A 28 9.84 22.70 -2.55
N GLY A 29 9.45 23.32 -3.67
CA GLY A 29 10.28 23.37 -4.87
C GLY A 29 9.99 22.29 -5.91
N ALA A 30 8.90 21.52 -5.79
CA ALA A 30 8.45 20.68 -6.91
C ALA A 30 7.88 21.53 -8.04
N VAL A 31 7.95 21.03 -9.28
CA VAL A 31 7.40 21.68 -10.46
C VAL A 31 6.07 21.00 -10.85
N TRP A 32 5.05 21.78 -11.12
CA TRP A 32 3.78 21.27 -11.63
C TRP A 32 3.87 20.84 -13.09
N ALA A 33 3.15 19.80 -13.44
CA ALA A 33 2.88 19.39 -14.82
C ALA A 33 1.37 19.15 -15.00
N ASP A 34 0.83 19.48 -16.17
CA ASP A 34 -0.61 19.46 -16.44
C ASP A 34 -1.15 18.05 -16.77
N SER A 35 -0.25 17.11 -17.08
CA SER A 35 -0.62 15.72 -17.37
C SER A 35 0.49 14.74 -16.99
N PRO A 36 0.17 13.43 -16.86
CA PRO A 36 1.19 12.39 -16.69
C PRO A 36 2.22 12.34 -17.83
N GLN A 37 1.77 12.60 -19.07
CA GLN A 37 2.65 12.74 -20.24
C GLN A 37 3.69 13.84 -20.01
N ARG A 38 3.27 15.01 -19.52
CA ARG A 38 4.19 16.14 -19.24
C ARG A 38 5.15 15.85 -18.08
N VAL A 39 4.73 15.06 -17.10
CA VAL A 39 5.66 14.55 -16.09
C VAL A 39 6.73 13.69 -16.75
N ALA A 40 6.34 12.75 -17.60
CA ALA A 40 7.25 11.84 -18.27
C ALA A 40 8.25 12.57 -19.19
N GLU A 41 7.80 13.60 -19.92
CA GLU A 41 8.66 14.40 -20.80
C GLU A 41 9.82 15.10 -20.05
N LYS A 42 9.61 15.41 -18.77
CA LYS A 42 10.56 16.16 -17.93
C LYS A 42 11.29 15.29 -16.90
N SER A 43 11.11 13.95 -16.93
CA SER A 43 11.63 13.06 -15.89
C SER A 43 12.41 11.89 -16.48
N ASP A 44 13.43 11.43 -15.78
CA ASP A 44 14.16 10.19 -16.11
C ASP A 44 13.55 8.97 -15.42
N VAL A 45 12.83 9.22 -14.32
CA VAL A 45 12.12 8.21 -13.53
C VAL A 45 10.73 8.75 -13.20
N VAL A 46 9.69 7.96 -13.47
CA VAL A 46 8.32 8.27 -13.05
C VAL A 46 7.95 7.35 -11.88
N ILE A 47 7.35 7.91 -10.85
CA ILE A 47 6.85 7.17 -9.69
C ILE A 47 5.34 7.32 -9.64
N THR A 48 4.61 6.21 -9.60
CA THR A 48 3.15 6.19 -9.45
C THR A 48 2.74 5.61 -8.10
N MET A 49 1.73 6.24 -7.47
CA MET A 49 1.10 5.78 -6.24
C MET A 49 -0.40 6.10 -6.33
N LEU A 50 -1.18 5.16 -6.79
CA LEU A 50 -2.55 5.33 -7.23
C LEU A 50 -3.50 4.36 -6.50
N ALA A 51 -4.80 4.53 -6.64
CA ALA A 51 -5.79 3.80 -5.87
C ALA A 51 -5.94 2.33 -6.30
N ASP A 52 -5.91 2.08 -7.62
CA ASP A 52 -6.24 0.79 -8.23
C ASP A 52 -5.62 0.62 -9.63
N ALA A 53 -5.78 -0.56 -10.22
CA ALA A 53 -5.25 -0.88 -11.54
C ALA A 53 -5.84 -0.03 -12.67
N HIS A 54 -7.11 0.39 -12.55
CA HIS A 54 -7.75 1.26 -13.55
C HIS A 54 -7.02 2.61 -13.59
N ALA A 55 -6.81 3.24 -12.44
CA ALA A 55 -6.08 4.50 -12.35
C ALA A 55 -4.63 4.37 -12.83
N VAL A 56 -3.97 3.23 -12.53
CA VAL A 56 -2.61 2.95 -13.02
C VAL A 56 -2.60 2.85 -14.55
N ARG A 57 -3.54 2.13 -15.16
CA ARG A 57 -3.65 2.03 -16.62
C ARG A 57 -3.92 3.37 -17.26
N GLU A 58 -4.83 4.16 -16.72
CA GLU A 58 -5.16 5.49 -17.22
C GLU A 58 -3.93 6.42 -17.20
N VAL A 59 -3.23 6.48 -16.06
CA VAL A 59 -2.06 7.35 -15.88
C VAL A 59 -0.86 6.89 -16.72
N LEU A 60 -0.67 5.58 -16.88
CA LEU A 60 0.50 5.07 -17.61
C LEU A 60 0.23 4.93 -19.12
N LEU A 61 -0.95 4.48 -19.52
CA LEU A 61 -1.25 4.05 -20.89
C LEU A 61 -2.35 4.86 -21.57
N GLY A 62 -3.04 5.73 -20.83
CA GLY A 62 -4.12 6.59 -21.37
C GLY A 62 -3.62 7.61 -22.41
N PRO A 63 -4.54 8.34 -23.06
CA PRO A 63 -4.21 9.29 -24.14
C PRO A 63 -3.20 10.38 -23.75
N GLU A 64 -3.26 10.86 -22.50
CA GLU A 64 -2.32 11.82 -21.92
C GLU A 64 -1.44 11.16 -20.83
N GLY A 65 -1.32 9.83 -20.91
CA GLY A 65 -0.55 9.03 -19.99
C GLY A 65 0.97 9.12 -20.23
N VAL A 66 1.71 8.51 -19.31
CA VAL A 66 3.19 8.47 -19.35
C VAL A 66 3.71 7.95 -20.69
N ALA A 67 3.08 6.92 -21.24
CA ALA A 67 3.49 6.28 -22.50
C ALA A 67 3.30 7.19 -23.73
N ALA A 68 2.41 8.20 -23.67
CA ALA A 68 2.21 9.15 -24.75
C ALA A 68 3.39 10.14 -24.92
N SER A 69 4.29 10.23 -23.94
CA SER A 69 5.54 11.01 -24.03
C SER A 69 6.52 10.49 -25.09
N ASN A 70 6.37 9.25 -25.54
CA ASN A 70 7.27 8.54 -26.47
C ASN A 70 8.74 8.53 -26.01
N ARG A 71 9.03 8.73 -24.72
CA ARG A 71 10.39 8.69 -24.16
C ARG A 71 10.87 7.25 -24.00
N ARG A 72 11.72 6.80 -24.90
CA ARG A 72 12.41 5.52 -24.78
C ARG A 72 13.42 5.56 -23.65
N GLY A 73 13.58 4.45 -22.94
CA GLY A 73 14.50 4.35 -21.80
C GLY A 73 13.95 4.94 -20.50
N LEU A 74 12.74 5.47 -20.51
CA LEU A 74 12.06 5.93 -19.28
C LEU A 74 11.86 4.74 -18.33
N ARG A 75 12.09 4.98 -17.04
CA ARG A 75 11.92 3.98 -15.98
C ARG A 75 10.73 4.37 -15.10
N ILE A 76 9.91 3.40 -14.75
CA ILE A 76 8.73 3.60 -13.91
C ILE A 76 8.88 2.76 -12.65
N LEU A 77 8.68 3.38 -11.49
CA LEU A 77 8.46 2.73 -10.20
C LEU A 77 6.95 2.79 -9.91
N GLU A 78 6.24 1.72 -10.23
CA GLU A 78 4.82 1.59 -9.91
C GLU A 78 4.70 1.08 -8.48
N MET A 79 4.23 1.95 -7.56
CA MET A 79 4.23 1.70 -6.12
C MET A 79 2.82 1.45 -5.55
N SER A 80 1.80 1.39 -6.41
CA SER A 80 0.43 1.09 -6.01
C SER A 80 0.26 -0.39 -5.65
N THR A 81 -0.79 -0.72 -4.91
CA THR A 81 -1.16 -2.12 -4.70
C THR A 81 -2.22 -2.51 -5.73
N ILE A 82 -1.80 -3.27 -6.74
CA ILE A 82 -2.62 -3.82 -7.82
C ILE A 82 -2.40 -5.34 -7.92
N SER A 83 -3.17 -6.03 -8.77
CA SER A 83 -2.94 -7.44 -9.00
C SER A 83 -1.60 -7.70 -9.70
N PRO A 84 -0.92 -8.83 -9.43
CA PRO A 84 0.27 -9.24 -10.16
C PRO A 84 0.03 -9.33 -11.68
N ALA A 85 -1.12 -9.85 -12.10
CA ALA A 85 -1.50 -9.99 -13.50
C ALA A 85 -1.61 -8.61 -14.19
N ASP A 86 -2.26 -7.62 -13.54
CA ASP A 86 -2.32 -6.25 -14.07
C ASP A 86 -0.94 -5.63 -14.18
N SER A 87 -0.09 -5.81 -13.16
CA SER A 87 1.27 -5.29 -13.17
C SER A 87 2.08 -5.84 -14.34
N VAL A 88 2.04 -7.16 -14.54
CA VAL A 88 2.73 -7.81 -15.67
C VAL A 88 2.21 -7.31 -17.01
N ALA A 89 0.88 -7.24 -17.17
CA ALA A 89 0.27 -6.78 -18.42
C ALA A 89 0.65 -5.32 -18.75
N ILE A 90 0.62 -4.42 -17.76
CA ILE A 90 1.01 -3.02 -17.94
C ILE A 90 2.51 -2.93 -18.30
N ALA A 91 3.38 -3.66 -17.61
CA ALA A 91 4.81 -3.68 -17.88
C ALA A 91 5.10 -4.15 -19.32
N GLN A 92 4.41 -5.18 -19.80
CA GLN A 92 4.52 -5.68 -21.17
C GLN A 92 4.08 -4.64 -22.21
N GLU A 93 3.01 -3.91 -21.98
CA GLU A 93 2.55 -2.85 -22.88
C GLU A 93 3.54 -1.67 -22.93
N LEU A 94 4.10 -1.27 -21.79
CA LEU A 94 5.11 -0.23 -21.70
C LEU A 94 6.42 -0.65 -22.40
N SER A 95 6.83 -1.91 -22.27
CA SER A 95 8.05 -2.43 -22.87
C SER A 95 8.03 -2.35 -24.41
N LYS A 96 6.87 -2.54 -25.06
CA LYS A 96 6.69 -2.36 -26.52
C LYS A 96 7.03 -0.94 -26.98
N ARG A 97 6.98 0.04 -26.06
CA ARG A 97 7.32 1.45 -26.30
C ARG A 97 8.73 1.81 -25.79
N GLY A 98 9.50 0.81 -25.35
CA GLY A 98 10.86 1.01 -24.83
C GLY A 98 10.89 1.66 -23.44
N ILE A 99 9.80 1.53 -22.64
CA ILE A 99 9.67 2.01 -21.27
C ILE A 99 9.79 0.81 -20.34
N VAL A 100 10.57 0.91 -19.28
CA VAL A 100 10.76 -0.16 -18.30
C VAL A 100 9.99 0.15 -17.04
N MET A 101 9.15 -0.77 -16.57
CA MET A 101 8.40 -0.66 -15.32
C MET A 101 8.87 -1.71 -14.31
N LEU A 102 9.11 -1.26 -13.09
CA LEU A 102 9.22 -2.10 -11.89
C LEU A 102 7.93 -1.99 -11.09
N ASP A 103 7.35 -3.10 -10.68
CA ASP A 103 6.35 -3.11 -9.61
C ASP A 103 7.07 -2.99 -8.27
N SER A 104 6.80 -1.93 -7.56
CA SER A 104 7.57 -1.54 -6.38
C SER A 104 6.65 -1.12 -5.22
N PRO A 105 5.59 -1.91 -4.92
CA PRO A 105 4.69 -1.56 -3.82
C PRO A 105 5.45 -1.43 -2.49
N VAL A 106 4.86 -0.65 -1.59
CA VAL A 106 5.49 -0.31 -0.32
C VAL A 106 4.75 -0.89 0.88
N SER A 107 5.50 -1.19 1.92
CA SER A 107 4.98 -1.48 3.25
C SER A 107 5.46 -0.40 4.23
N GLY A 108 4.53 0.08 5.07
CA GLY A 108 4.76 1.14 6.05
C GLY A 108 3.56 2.10 6.13
N SER A 109 3.50 2.85 7.23
CA SER A 109 2.46 3.85 7.49
C SER A 109 2.76 5.17 6.76
N ALA A 110 1.82 6.12 6.80
CA ALA A 110 2.03 7.49 6.35
C ALA A 110 3.22 8.15 7.08
N LYS A 111 3.41 7.83 8.38
CA LYS A 111 4.59 8.28 9.14
C LYS A 111 5.88 7.70 8.56
N ALA A 112 5.93 6.39 8.29
CA ALA A 112 7.10 5.77 7.66
C ALA A 112 7.40 6.38 6.28
N ALA A 113 6.37 6.72 5.49
CA ALA A 113 6.52 7.42 4.22
C ALA A 113 7.08 8.85 4.38
N ALA A 114 6.71 9.55 5.46
CA ALA A 114 7.26 10.89 5.76
C ALA A 114 8.73 10.82 6.21
N ASP A 115 9.08 9.79 6.98
CA ASP A 115 10.39 9.60 7.60
C ASP A 115 11.40 8.85 6.70
N ALA A 116 11.08 8.59 5.41
CA ALA A 116 11.88 7.78 4.49
C ALA A 116 12.16 6.34 5.01
N ALA A 117 11.26 5.82 5.82
CA ALA A 117 11.40 4.53 6.51
C ALA A 117 10.51 3.41 5.93
N LEU A 118 10.06 3.57 4.68
CA LEU A 118 9.30 2.53 3.99
C LEU A 118 10.15 1.28 3.74
N THR A 119 9.47 0.17 3.51
CA THR A 119 10.02 -1.01 2.87
C THR A 119 9.46 -1.08 1.45
N VAL A 120 10.32 -1.04 0.45
CA VAL A 120 9.98 -1.26 -0.97
C VAL A 120 10.14 -2.73 -1.30
N ILE A 121 9.17 -3.28 -2.01
CA ILE A 121 9.12 -4.67 -2.44
C ILE A 121 9.15 -4.68 -3.96
N ALA A 122 10.33 -4.87 -4.56
CA ALA A 122 10.56 -4.64 -5.98
C ALA A 122 10.50 -5.93 -6.81
N GLY A 123 9.73 -5.91 -7.89
CA GLY A 123 9.74 -6.89 -8.97
C GLY A 123 10.10 -6.24 -10.31
N GLY A 124 10.81 -6.98 -11.17
CA GLY A 124 11.21 -6.55 -12.50
C GLY A 124 12.66 -6.85 -12.83
N ASP A 125 13.31 -6.06 -13.68
CA ASP A 125 14.70 -6.23 -14.05
C ASP A 125 15.63 -5.85 -12.87
N PRO A 126 16.48 -6.78 -12.38
CA PRO A 126 17.38 -6.53 -11.26
C PRO A 126 18.40 -5.41 -11.54
N SER A 127 18.85 -5.25 -12.77
CA SER A 127 19.80 -4.20 -13.15
C SER A 127 19.16 -2.81 -13.03
N VAL A 128 17.87 -2.71 -13.36
CA VAL A 128 17.09 -1.47 -13.21
C VAL A 128 16.83 -1.17 -11.74
N VAL A 129 16.52 -2.19 -10.92
CA VAL A 129 16.39 -2.03 -9.45
C VAL A 129 17.67 -1.44 -8.87
N GLU A 130 18.84 -1.98 -9.22
CA GLU A 130 20.13 -1.47 -8.75
C GLU A 130 20.41 -0.04 -9.25
N SER A 131 20.12 0.26 -10.50
CA SER A 131 20.30 1.61 -11.06
C SER A 131 19.43 2.66 -10.38
N LEU A 132 18.26 2.27 -9.84
CA LEU A 132 17.32 3.13 -9.14
C LEU A 132 17.50 3.11 -7.61
N ARG A 133 18.49 2.38 -7.09
CA ARG A 133 18.75 2.29 -5.65
C ARG A 133 18.85 3.65 -4.95
N PRO A 134 19.53 4.68 -5.50
CA PRO A 134 19.56 6.01 -4.87
C PRO A 134 18.17 6.65 -4.72
N VAL A 135 17.29 6.49 -5.73
CA VAL A 135 15.90 7.00 -5.70
C VAL A 135 15.09 6.23 -4.67
N LEU A 136 15.22 4.90 -4.62
CA LEU A 136 14.52 4.04 -3.67
C LEU A 136 14.93 4.34 -2.23
N GLN A 137 16.24 4.49 -1.97
CA GLN A 137 16.79 4.79 -0.64
C GLN A 137 16.40 6.18 -0.13
N ALA A 138 16.10 7.14 -1.01
CA ALA A 138 15.56 8.43 -0.60
C ALA A 138 14.15 8.33 0.02
N MET A 139 13.44 7.22 -0.19
CA MET A 139 12.06 7.02 0.28
C MET A 139 11.93 5.84 1.25
N ALA A 140 12.89 4.93 1.28
CA ALA A 140 12.78 3.65 1.96
C ALA A 140 14.05 3.30 2.73
N LYS A 141 13.85 2.69 3.90
CA LYS A 141 14.93 2.09 4.71
C LYS A 141 15.37 0.74 4.13
N ASN A 142 14.43 -0.03 3.60
CA ASN A 142 14.69 -1.37 3.07
C ASN A 142 14.16 -1.48 1.63
N VAL A 143 14.91 -2.19 0.79
CA VAL A 143 14.51 -2.53 -0.58
C VAL A 143 14.76 -4.02 -0.77
N PHE A 144 13.68 -4.79 -0.99
CA PHE A 144 13.72 -6.21 -1.26
C PHE A 144 13.40 -6.48 -2.72
N TYR A 145 14.31 -7.16 -3.42
CA TYR A 145 14.07 -7.66 -4.76
C TYR A 145 13.44 -9.05 -4.68
N MET A 146 12.29 -9.23 -5.34
CA MET A 146 11.48 -10.45 -5.25
C MET A 146 11.54 -11.32 -6.52
N GLY A 147 12.07 -10.80 -7.62
CA GLY A 147 12.10 -11.52 -8.89
C GLY A 147 11.52 -10.71 -10.06
N PRO A 148 11.00 -11.35 -11.13
CA PRO A 148 10.41 -10.69 -12.30
C PRO A 148 9.22 -9.80 -11.95
N ASN A 149 8.74 -9.01 -12.96
CA ASN A 149 7.53 -8.20 -12.79
C ASN A 149 6.34 -9.02 -12.26
N GLY A 150 5.60 -8.42 -11.35
CA GLY A 150 4.47 -9.00 -10.62
C GLY A 150 4.85 -9.61 -9.27
N THR A 151 6.12 -9.99 -9.04
CA THR A 151 6.53 -10.62 -7.76
C THR A 151 6.51 -9.66 -6.59
N GLY A 152 6.78 -8.38 -6.80
CA GLY A 152 6.61 -7.35 -5.78
C GLY A 152 5.15 -7.22 -5.36
N CYS A 153 4.22 -7.21 -6.34
CA CYS A 153 2.79 -7.21 -6.08
C CYS A 153 2.33 -8.47 -5.33
N TYR A 154 2.79 -9.67 -5.72
CA TYR A 154 2.52 -10.91 -4.98
C TYR A 154 2.92 -10.79 -3.51
N MET A 155 4.17 -10.39 -3.26
CA MET A 155 4.66 -10.27 -1.88
C MET A 155 3.91 -9.20 -1.10
N LYS A 156 3.48 -8.12 -1.74
CA LYS A 156 2.64 -7.09 -1.11
C LYS A 156 1.29 -7.65 -0.66
N LEU A 157 0.63 -8.47 -1.48
CA LEU A 157 -0.62 -9.14 -1.12
C LEU A 157 -0.41 -10.13 0.03
N VAL A 158 0.65 -10.95 -0.02
CA VAL A 158 1.02 -11.86 1.09
C VAL A 158 1.19 -11.08 2.40
N ASN A 159 1.94 -9.98 2.38
CA ASN A 159 2.11 -9.13 3.56
C ASN A 159 0.77 -8.61 4.11
N ASN A 160 -0.13 -8.14 3.24
CA ASN A 160 -1.38 -7.54 3.68
C ASN A 160 -2.38 -8.59 4.21
N VAL A 161 -2.38 -9.81 3.66
CA VAL A 161 -3.12 -10.94 4.22
C VAL A 161 -2.66 -11.24 5.66
N VAL A 162 -1.35 -11.30 5.90
CA VAL A 162 -0.79 -11.51 7.24
C VAL A 162 -1.20 -10.38 8.19
N LEU A 163 -1.10 -9.11 7.76
CA LEU A 163 -1.51 -7.96 8.58
C LEU A 163 -2.99 -8.04 8.98
N ALA A 164 -3.87 -8.38 8.04
CA ALA A 164 -5.30 -8.49 8.30
C ALA A 164 -5.60 -9.65 9.27
N ALA A 165 -4.97 -10.80 9.10
CA ALA A 165 -5.16 -11.97 9.94
C ALA A 165 -4.70 -11.72 11.39
N VAL A 166 -3.51 -11.14 11.58
CA VAL A 166 -2.99 -10.81 12.91
C VAL A 166 -3.90 -9.82 13.63
N LEU A 167 -4.36 -8.79 12.93
CA LEU A 167 -5.17 -7.75 13.54
C LEU A 167 -6.58 -8.23 13.87
N ALA A 168 -7.19 -9.06 13.01
CA ALA A 168 -8.50 -9.66 13.28
C ALA A 168 -8.44 -10.63 14.47
N GLY A 169 -7.45 -11.50 14.53
CA GLY A 169 -7.25 -12.42 15.66
C GLY A 169 -7.03 -11.68 16.97
N PHE A 170 -6.21 -10.61 16.96
CA PHE A 170 -6.07 -9.74 18.12
C PHE A 170 -7.41 -9.07 18.51
N SER A 171 -8.16 -8.58 17.56
CA SER A 171 -9.43 -7.87 17.81
C SER A 171 -10.48 -8.78 18.45
N GLU A 172 -10.61 -10.01 17.95
CA GLU A 172 -11.50 -11.04 18.51
C GLU A 172 -11.13 -11.39 19.96
N ALA A 173 -9.85 -11.72 20.20
CA ALA A 173 -9.34 -12.03 21.53
C ALA A 173 -9.47 -10.85 22.49
N PHE A 174 -9.24 -9.63 22.02
CA PHE A 174 -9.39 -8.40 22.81
C PHE A 174 -10.84 -8.20 23.28
N VAL A 175 -11.82 -8.43 22.40
CA VAL A 175 -13.25 -8.33 22.76
C VAL A 175 -13.64 -9.41 23.77
N LEU A 176 -13.15 -10.64 23.64
CA LEU A 176 -13.32 -11.71 24.64
C LEU A 176 -12.82 -11.25 26.03
N GLY A 177 -11.58 -10.74 26.08
CA GLY A 177 -11.00 -10.28 27.35
C GLY A 177 -11.76 -9.10 27.96
N LYS A 178 -12.22 -8.13 27.14
CA LYS A 178 -13.09 -7.03 27.59
C LYS A 178 -14.38 -7.54 28.22
N LYS A 179 -15.05 -8.50 27.61
CA LYS A 179 -16.28 -9.11 28.14
C LYS A 179 -16.02 -9.89 29.43
N ALA A 180 -14.85 -10.48 29.59
CA ALA A 180 -14.41 -11.13 30.82
C ALA A 180 -13.98 -10.14 31.93
N GLY A 181 -14.03 -8.83 31.67
CA GLY A 181 -13.67 -7.79 32.66
C GLY A 181 -12.16 -7.53 32.78
N LEU A 182 -11.35 -8.01 31.84
CA LEU A 182 -9.89 -7.74 31.87
C LEU A 182 -9.60 -6.27 31.47
N PRO A 183 -8.65 -5.61 32.16
CA PRO A 183 -8.27 -4.25 31.81
C PRO A 183 -7.63 -4.17 30.42
N PRO A 184 -8.15 -3.36 29.48
CA PRO A 184 -7.68 -3.30 28.09
C PRO A 184 -6.16 -3.08 27.94
N GLN A 185 -5.60 -2.13 28.70
CA GLN A 185 -4.15 -1.85 28.61
C GLN A 185 -3.32 -3.04 29.08
N LYS A 186 -3.71 -3.70 30.18
CA LYS A 186 -2.97 -4.87 30.69
C LYS A 186 -3.00 -6.05 29.74
N MET A 187 -4.11 -6.25 29.00
CA MET A 187 -4.17 -7.28 27.95
C MET A 187 -3.14 -7.03 26.87
N LEU A 188 -3.06 -5.78 26.38
CA LEU A 188 -2.07 -5.40 25.39
C LEU A 188 -0.64 -5.56 25.93
N ASP A 189 -0.37 -5.12 27.16
CA ASP A 189 0.96 -5.23 27.79
C ASP A 189 1.42 -6.69 27.86
N VAL A 190 0.53 -7.61 28.28
CA VAL A 190 0.83 -9.05 28.34
C VAL A 190 1.14 -9.60 26.95
N ILE A 191 0.34 -9.27 25.94
CA ILE A 191 0.54 -9.74 24.56
C ILE A 191 1.87 -9.24 24.00
N LEU A 192 2.24 -7.98 24.30
CA LEU A 192 3.49 -7.38 23.85
C LEU A 192 4.73 -7.90 24.59
N GLN A 193 4.58 -8.59 25.70
CA GLN A 193 5.68 -9.31 26.39
C GLN A 193 5.77 -10.79 25.97
N GLY A 194 4.74 -11.31 25.30
CA GLY A 194 4.66 -12.72 24.87
C GLY A 194 5.07 -12.95 23.42
N SER A 195 4.93 -14.21 22.99
CA SER A 195 5.28 -14.67 21.64
C SER A 195 4.42 -14.06 20.52
N ALA A 196 3.26 -13.49 20.85
CA ALA A 196 2.39 -12.80 19.90
C ALA A 196 2.83 -11.36 19.61
N ARG A 197 3.90 -10.88 20.25
CA ARG A 197 4.42 -9.54 20.00
C ARG A 197 4.81 -9.35 18.53
N CYS A 198 4.32 -8.27 17.93
CA CYS A 198 4.78 -7.84 16.62
C CYS A 198 4.61 -6.31 16.47
N PRO A 199 5.37 -5.66 15.57
CA PRO A 199 5.29 -4.20 15.36
C PRO A 199 3.89 -3.70 15.01
N LEU A 200 3.06 -4.52 14.35
CA LEU A 200 1.68 -4.20 14.06
C LEU A 200 0.87 -3.97 15.34
N LEU A 201 0.99 -4.88 16.32
CA LEU A 201 0.24 -4.80 17.57
C LEU A 201 0.79 -3.70 18.50
N GLU A 202 2.09 -3.40 18.47
CA GLU A 202 2.66 -2.26 19.19
C GLU A 202 1.98 -0.95 18.78
N PHE A 203 1.65 -0.81 17.49
CA PHE A 203 1.04 0.41 16.96
C PHE A 203 -0.50 0.34 16.93
N LYS A 204 -1.07 -0.72 16.34
CA LYS A 204 -2.53 -0.84 16.17
C LYS A 204 -3.24 -1.32 17.43
N GLY A 205 -2.59 -2.15 18.24
CA GLY A 205 -3.13 -2.57 19.54
C GLY A 205 -3.37 -1.37 20.45
N LYS A 206 -2.41 -0.44 20.50
CA LYS A 206 -2.58 0.82 21.24
C LYS A 206 -3.76 1.64 20.71
N ALA A 207 -3.88 1.80 19.39
CA ALA A 207 -5.00 2.51 18.77
C ALA A 207 -6.36 1.88 19.13
N ILE A 208 -6.44 0.55 19.20
CA ILE A 208 -7.63 -0.19 19.63
C ILE A 208 -7.95 0.08 21.10
N VAL A 209 -6.96 0.02 21.99
CA VAL A 209 -7.13 0.30 23.42
C VAL A 209 -7.63 1.72 23.66
N GLU A 210 -7.11 2.69 22.92
CA GLU A 210 -7.45 4.11 23.01
C GLU A 210 -8.74 4.49 22.24
N GLY A 211 -9.30 3.58 21.42
CA GLY A 211 -10.42 3.87 20.54
C GLY A 211 -10.09 4.87 19.43
N ASN A 212 -8.82 5.02 19.09
CA ASN A 212 -8.35 5.97 18.09
C ASN A 212 -8.22 5.31 16.72
N PHE A 213 -9.16 5.57 15.83
CA PHE A 213 -9.23 5.00 14.48
C PHE A 213 -8.98 6.03 13.37
N VAL A 214 -8.17 7.05 13.63
CA VAL A 214 -7.69 7.99 12.61
C VAL A 214 -6.91 7.19 11.56
N PRO A 215 -7.27 7.27 10.26
CA PRO A 215 -6.74 6.37 9.26
C PRO A 215 -5.25 6.64 8.95
N THR A 216 -4.42 5.65 9.21
CA THR A 216 -3.08 5.54 8.66
C THR A 216 -3.06 4.57 7.48
N PHE A 217 -4.02 3.65 7.43
CA PHE A 217 -4.39 2.82 6.30
C PHE A 217 -5.90 2.53 6.40
N ALA A 218 -6.67 3.04 5.45
CA ALA A 218 -8.12 2.95 5.50
C ALA A 218 -8.62 1.51 5.35
N LEU A 219 -9.67 1.15 6.10
CA LEU A 219 -10.26 -0.20 6.10
C LEU A 219 -10.71 -0.64 4.70
N ARG A 220 -11.30 0.26 3.91
CA ARG A 220 -11.68 -0.03 2.52
C ARG A 220 -10.49 -0.41 1.62
N LEU A 221 -9.28 0.10 1.90
CA LEU A 221 -8.07 -0.27 1.16
C LEU A 221 -7.58 -1.66 1.56
N MET A 222 -7.65 -2.02 2.84
CA MET A 222 -7.37 -3.40 3.27
C MET A 222 -8.35 -4.38 2.61
N ARG A 223 -9.65 -4.07 2.60
CA ARG A 223 -10.66 -4.90 1.92
C ARG A 223 -10.34 -5.06 0.43
N LYS A 224 -9.95 -3.98 -0.26
CA LYS A 224 -9.50 -4.05 -1.66
C LYS A 224 -8.32 -5.02 -1.82
N ASP A 225 -7.31 -4.92 -0.95
CA ASP A 225 -6.11 -5.75 -1.03
C ASP A 225 -6.41 -7.23 -0.74
N LEU A 226 -7.33 -7.53 0.20
CA LEU A 226 -7.81 -8.89 0.43
C LEU A 226 -8.56 -9.44 -0.79
N GLY A 227 -9.39 -8.63 -1.44
CA GLY A 227 -10.06 -8.99 -2.69
C GLY A 227 -9.08 -9.32 -3.82
N LEU A 228 -8.02 -8.51 -3.98
CA LEU A 228 -6.93 -8.79 -4.93
C LEU A 228 -6.21 -10.11 -4.58
N ALA A 229 -5.94 -10.36 -3.29
CA ALA A 229 -5.30 -11.59 -2.85
C ALA A 229 -6.16 -12.84 -3.18
N LEU A 230 -7.48 -12.76 -2.96
CA LEU A 230 -8.41 -13.85 -3.29
C LEU A 230 -8.47 -14.12 -4.80
N ALA A 231 -8.60 -13.07 -5.62
CA ALA A 231 -8.60 -13.21 -7.07
C ALA A 231 -7.28 -13.83 -7.58
N THR A 232 -6.15 -13.35 -7.05
CA THR A 232 -4.82 -13.89 -7.37
C THR A 232 -4.66 -15.34 -6.92
N ALA A 233 -5.21 -15.70 -5.76
CA ALA A 233 -5.17 -17.08 -5.24
C ALA A 233 -5.99 -18.05 -6.13
N ASP A 234 -7.12 -17.58 -6.67
CA ASP A 234 -7.95 -18.38 -7.60
C ASP A 234 -7.17 -18.69 -8.90
N GLU A 235 -6.47 -17.71 -9.46
CA GLU A 235 -5.61 -17.89 -10.64
C GLU A 235 -4.53 -18.98 -10.43
N VAL A 236 -3.93 -19.03 -9.23
CA VAL A 236 -2.89 -20.02 -8.88
C VAL A 236 -3.42 -21.25 -8.12
N LYS A 237 -4.75 -21.36 -7.97
CA LYS A 237 -5.47 -22.50 -7.35
C LYS A 237 -5.07 -22.75 -5.88
N VAL A 238 -4.89 -21.69 -5.11
CA VAL A 238 -4.59 -21.77 -3.66
C VAL A 238 -5.85 -21.47 -2.86
N PRO A 239 -6.40 -22.40 -2.07
CA PRO A 239 -7.53 -22.12 -1.18
C PRO A 239 -7.15 -21.14 -0.08
N MET A 240 -7.94 -20.08 0.12
CA MET A 240 -7.72 -19.04 1.13
C MET A 240 -8.96 -18.84 2.03
N PRO A 241 -9.39 -19.86 2.82
CA PRO A 241 -10.62 -19.77 3.61
C PRO A 241 -10.57 -18.66 4.67
N LEU A 242 -9.45 -18.47 5.37
CA LEU A 242 -9.29 -17.41 6.35
C LEU A 242 -9.39 -16.03 5.69
N THR A 243 -8.74 -15.83 4.55
CA THR A 243 -8.79 -14.54 3.83
C THR A 243 -10.19 -14.25 3.29
N SER A 244 -10.94 -15.27 2.85
CA SER A 244 -12.33 -15.13 2.45
C SER A 244 -13.19 -14.64 3.60
N PHE A 245 -13.06 -15.25 4.77
CA PHE A 245 -13.75 -14.81 5.99
C PHE A 245 -13.37 -13.37 6.37
N LEU A 246 -12.09 -13.05 6.38
CA LEU A 246 -11.62 -11.68 6.66
C LEU A 246 -12.14 -10.65 5.66
N ASN A 247 -12.23 -11.01 4.38
CA ASN A 247 -12.77 -10.12 3.35
C ASN A 247 -14.24 -9.79 3.62
N GLU A 248 -15.06 -10.78 4.03
CA GLU A 248 -16.45 -10.58 4.41
C GLU A 248 -16.58 -9.73 5.71
N LEU A 249 -15.73 -9.95 6.71
CA LEU A 249 -15.72 -9.09 7.91
C LEU A 249 -15.41 -7.62 7.56
N HIS A 250 -14.46 -7.38 6.67
CA HIS A 250 -14.15 -6.02 6.21
C HIS A 250 -15.31 -5.43 5.39
N GLN A 251 -16.02 -6.25 4.61
CA GLN A 251 -17.22 -5.80 3.89
C GLN A 251 -18.33 -5.40 4.87
N ALA A 252 -18.56 -6.19 5.92
CA ALA A 252 -19.51 -5.85 6.98
C ALA A 252 -19.13 -4.55 7.72
N ALA A 253 -17.83 -4.35 7.97
CA ALA A 253 -17.34 -3.10 8.54
C ALA A 253 -17.59 -1.90 7.63
N ILE A 254 -17.41 -2.03 6.32
CA ILE A 254 -17.72 -0.96 5.34
C ILE A 254 -19.22 -0.65 5.35
N ALA A 255 -20.08 -1.68 5.33
CA ALA A 255 -21.54 -1.50 5.42
C ALA A 255 -21.98 -0.79 6.71
N SER A 256 -21.21 -0.93 7.79
CA SER A 256 -21.40 -0.22 9.07
C SER A 256 -20.78 1.17 9.11
N GLY A 257 -20.30 1.72 7.99
CA GLY A 257 -19.74 3.08 7.91
C GLY A 257 -18.28 3.22 8.35
N LEU A 258 -17.54 2.11 8.52
CA LEU A 258 -16.15 2.12 8.99
C LEU A 258 -15.11 2.23 7.85
N GLY A 259 -15.54 2.29 6.59
CA GLY A 259 -14.66 2.18 5.42
C GLY A 259 -13.52 3.18 5.36
N ASP A 260 -13.74 4.42 5.80
CA ASP A 260 -12.74 5.49 5.80
C ASP A 260 -11.96 5.60 7.12
N ARG A 261 -12.31 4.80 8.13
CA ARG A 261 -11.52 4.67 9.36
C ARG A 261 -10.30 3.81 9.14
N ASP A 262 -9.39 3.83 10.10
CA ASP A 262 -8.25 2.93 10.11
C ASP A 262 -8.69 1.46 10.12
N PHE A 263 -7.95 0.58 9.44
CA PHE A 263 -8.35 -0.83 9.36
C PHE A 263 -8.36 -1.54 10.72
N SER A 264 -7.74 -0.96 11.75
CA SER A 264 -7.88 -1.43 13.13
C SER A 264 -9.30 -1.25 13.70
N SER A 265 -10.14 -0.44 13.07
CA SER A 265 -11.56 -0.32 13.44
C SER A 265 -12.35 -1.61 13.19
N ILE A 266 -11.77 -2.64 12.58
CA ILE A 266 -12.35 -3.99 12.48
C ILE A 266 -12.75 -4.56 13.84
N VAL A 267 -12.10 -4.16 14.94
CA VAL A 267 -12.46 -4.54 16.31
C VAL A 267 -13.93 -4.18 16.62
N GLN A 268 -14.46 -3.10 16.05
CA GLN A 268 -15.83 -2.66 16.27
C GLN A 268 -16.88 -3.63 15.70
N VAL A 269 -16.52 -4.43 14.67
CA VAL A 269 -17.38 -5.50 14.16
C VAL A 269 -17.50 -6.59 15.23
N PHE A 270 -16.40 -7.04 15.83
CA PHE A 270 -16.41 -8.04 16.90
C PHE A 270 -17.13 -7.51 18.15
N GLU A 271 -16.96 -6.23 18.49
CA GLU A 271 -17.71 -5.58 19.57
C GLU A 271 -19.23 -5.57 19.29
N GLY A 272 -19.62 -5.33 18.04
CA GLY A 272 -21.02 -5.38 17.61
C GLY A 272 -21.62 -6.80 17.74
N LEU A 273 -20.93 -7.81 17.24
CA LEU A 273 -21.32 -9.21 17.35
C LEU A 273 -21.45 -9.65 18.81
N ALA A 274 -20.58 -9.17 19.69
CA ALA A 274 -20.63 -9.49 21.12
C ALA A 274 -21.75 -8.76 21.89
N LYS A 275 -22.39 -7.74 21.32
CA LYS A 275 -23.54 -7.03 21.92
C LYS A 275 -24.88 -7.65 21.51
N ALA A 276 -24.92 -8.36 20.40
CA ALA A 276 -26.13 -8.95 19.85
C ALA A 276 -26.60 -10.24 20.57
N GLY A 277 -25.88 -10.65 21.63
CA GLY A 277 -26.20 -11.82 22.47
C GLY A 277 -26.64 -11.47 23.89
#